data_f33ec9f36e11925d1d11924fa522b24e
#
_entry.id   f33ec9f36e11925d1d11924fa522b24e
#
_cell.length_a   1.000
_cell.length_b   1.000
_cell.length_c   1.000
_cell.angle_alpha   90.00
_cell.angle_beta   90.00
_cell.angle_gamma   90.00
#
_symmetry.space_group_name_H-M   'P 1'
#
loop_
_entity.id
_entity.type
_entity.pdbx_description
1 polymer ?
#
loop_
_entity_poly.entity_id
_entity_poly.type
_entity_poly.pdbx_seq_one_letter_code
_entity_poly.pdbx_strand_id
1 'polypeptide(L)'
;MKKIKNKRIFILIFFLLMPVFARAMSSSNYSIDSDVIGSFGGPSSSDNFSISDTGGEVGTGGSASATYEILAGFWSSLSGGTISMSCPDSVTMGPITGVGQSDLSTNSIACNIKTDSVTGYKLDWAAGSATMNSGSDTIAAYSPAVADTPETWSVDAADSEWGAHLGAGSTTADTDMWGIADTYAGGKWLDIATNPFMVIDRHSATDPAGDDEVIFFGSEIGSNKFQPTGSYSVNVTMTATIL
;
A
#
# COMPACT_ATOMS: atom_id res chain seq x y z
N MET A 1 14.22 -62.07 24.06
CA MET A 1 13.04 -61.59 23.29
C MET A 1 12.34 -60.33 23.85
N LYS A 2 13.01 -59.39 24.54
CA LYS A 2 12.39 -58.16 25.11
C LYS A 2 12.67 -56.85 24.33
N LYS A 3 13.61 -56.87 23.36
CA LYS A 3 14.04 -55.66 22.63
C LYS A 3 13.15 -55.22 21.45
N ILE A 4 12.28 -56.07 20.96
CA ILE A 4 11.45 -55.76 19.75
C ILE A 4 10.18 -54.98 20.10
N LYS A 5 9.61 -55.14 21.30
CA LYS A 5 8.41 -54.43 21.71
C LYS A 5 8.61 -52.90 21.82
N ASN A 6 9.77 -52.47 22.31
CA ASN A 6 10.05 -51.05 22.51
C ASN A 6 10.26 -50.26 21.19
N LYS A 7 10.79 -50.91 20.15
CA LYS A 7 10.96 -50.24 18.84
C LYS A 7 9.62 -49.95 18.15
N ARG A 8 8.64 -50.84 18.31
CA ARG A 8 7.31 -50.65 17.73
C ARG A 8 6.52 -49.53 18.43
N ILE A 9 6.69 -49.41 19.74
CA ILE A 9 6.07 -48.31 20.52
C ILE A 9 6.74 -46.97 20.17
N PHE A 10 8.04 -46.91 19.96
CA PHE A 10 8.76 -45.71 19.58
C PHE A 10 8.38 -45.23 18.19
N ILE A 11 8.17 -46.12 17.23
CA ILE A 11 7.69 -45.78 15.88
C ILE A 11 6.25 -45.27 15.92
N LEU A 12 5.39 -45.84 16.75
CA LEU A 12 4.02 -45.40 16.90
C LEU A 12 3.93 -44.01 17.54
N ILE A 13 4.75 -43.71 18.55
CA ILE A 13 4.85 -42.40 19.18
C ILE A 13 5.44 -41.37 18.23
N PHE A 14 6.42 -41.73 17.39
CA PHE A 14 7.01 -40.85 16.39
C PHE A 14 5.98 -40.45 15.32
N PHE A 15 5.11 -41.36 14.89
CA PHE A 15 4.02 -41.04 13.96
C PHE A 15 2.91 -40.19 14.58
N LEU A 16 2.69 -40.29 15.90
CA LEU A 16 1.70 -39.49 16.61
C LEU A 16 2.17 -38.04 16.88
N LEU A 17 3.48 -37.80 16.82
CA LEU A 17 4.12 -36.50 17.05
C LEU A 17 4.48 -35.76 15.77
N MET A 18 4.17 -36.29 14.59
CA MET A 18 4.32 -35.53 13.36
C MET A 18 3.24 -34.42 13.30
N PRO A 19 3.61 -33.14 13.32
CA PRO A 19 2.65 -32.07 13.12
C PRO A 19 2.09 -32.25 11.71
N VAL A 20 0.82 -32.56 11.64
CA VAL A 20 0.06 -32.47 10.39
C VAL A 20 -0.09 -30.99 10.13
N PHE A 21 0.74 -30.44 9.25
CA PHE A 21 0.50 -29.11 8.73
C PHE A 21 -0.79 -29.17 7.90
N ALA A 22 -1.92 -28.87 8.54
CA ALA A 22 -3.16 -28.61 7.84
C ALA A 22 -2.94 -27.31 7.02
N ARG A 23 -2.70 -27.46 5.73
CA ARG A 23 -2.76 -26.34 4.80
C ARG A 23 -4.20 -26.18 4.38
N ALA A 24 -4.70 -24.93 4.36
CA ALA A 24 -5.94 -24.62 3.66
C ALA A 24 -5.87 -25.23 2.25
N MET A 25 -6.97 -25.81 1.80
CA MET A 25 -7.00 -26.43 0.49
C MET A 25 -6.85 -25.37 -0.59
N SER A 26 -5.82 -25.49 -1.41
CA SER A 26 -5.57 -24.58 -2.53
C SER A 26 -5.24 -25.37 -3.80
N SER A 27 -5.68 -24.84 -4.93
CA SER A 27 -5.30 -25.29 -6.27
C SER A 27 -4.87 -24.08 -7.10
N SER A 28 -4.45 -24.27 -8.34
CA SER A 28 -4.09 -23.18 -9.25
C SER A 28 -5.21 -22.16 -9.49
N ASN A 29 -6.46 -22.51 -9.21
CA ASN A 29 -7.63 -21.69 -9.49
C ASN A 29 -8.52 -21.42 -8.26
N TYR A 30 -8.23 -22.04 -7.13
CA TYR A 30 -9.04 -21.92 -5.90
C TYR A 30 -8.16 -22.00 -4.68
N SER A 31 -8.39 -21.12 -3.71
CA SER A 31 -7.88 -21.22 -2.35
C SER A 31 -9.03 -21.15 -1.35
N ILE A 32 -8.92 -21.90 -0.26
CA ILE A 32 -9.78 -21.76 0.90
C ILE A 32 -8.88 -21.13 1.98
N ASP A 33 -9.09 -19.83 2.22
CA ASP A 33 -8.26 -19.06 3.14
C ASP A 33 -8.65 -19.33 4.61
N SER A 34 -9.91 -19.69 4.85
CA SER A 34 -10.42 -20.05 6.17
C SER A 34 -11.36 -21.24 6.07
N ASP A 35 -11.27 -22.14 7.04
CA ASP A 35 -12.14 -23.32 7.15
C ASP A 35 -12.50 -23.56 8.62
N VAL A 36 -13.68 -24.10 8.86
CA VAL A 36 -14.14 -24.49 10.20
C VAL A 36 -14.86 -25.83 10.14
N ILE A 37 -14.54 -26.68 11.11
CA ILE A 37 -15.32 -27.87 11.41
C ILE A 37 -16.10 -27.58 12.69
N GLY A 38 -17.28 -26.97 12.53
CA GLY A 38 -18.19 -26.63 13.62
C GLY A 38 -19.31 -27.64 13.75
N SER A 39 -19.96 -27.70 14.90
CA SER A 39 -21.11 -28.55 15.14
C SER A 39 -22.41 -27.96 14.57
N PHE A 40 -22.48 -26.61 14.54
CA PHE A 40 -23.61 -25.84 13.99
C PHE A 40 -23.19 -24.38 13.81
N GLY A 41 -24.02 -23.62 13.13
CA GLY A 41 -23.83 -22.19 12.90
C GLY A 41 -24.12 -21.80 11.45
N GLY A 42 -24.10 -20.50 11.16
CA GLY A 42 -24.31 -19.95 9.85
C GLY A 42 -24.91 -18.55 9.87
N PRO A 43 -24.97 -17.85 8.71
CA PRO A 43 -25.64 -16.57 8.64
C PRO A 43 -27.15 -16.71 8.73
N SER A 44 -27.77 -15.87 9.54
CA SER A 44 -29.23 -15.68 9.62
C SER A 44 -29.52 -14.18 9.53
N SER A 45 -30.51 -13.80 8.73
CA SER A 45 -30.86 -12.40 8.53
C SER A 45 -32.36 -12.16 8.44
N SER A 46 -32.77 -10.97 8.84
CA SER A 46 -34.08 -10.37 8.59
C SER A 46 -33.87 -8.98 7.99
N ASP A 47 -34.96 -8.28 7.67
CA ASP A 47 -34.88 -6.94 7.04
C ASP A 47 -34.06 -5.91 7.83
N ASN A 48 -33.91 -6.10 9.15
CA ASN A 48 -33.22 -5.14 10.03
C ASN A 48 -32.05 -5.75 10.83
N PHE A 49 -31.82 -7.04 10.77
CA PHE A 49 -30.80 -7.71 11.57
C PHE A 49 -30.16 -8.86 10.79
N SER A 50 -28.83 -8.98 10.93
CA SER A 50 -28.11 -10.18 10.52
C SER A 50 -27.30 -10.72 11.70
N ILE A 51 -27.29 -12.03 11.86
CA ILE A 51 -26.48 -12.74 12.84
C ILE A 51 -25.69 -13.78 12.09
N SER A 52 -24.39 -13.84 12.36
CA SER A 52 -23.52 -14.90 11.89
C SER A 52 -22.83 -15.54 13.08
N ASP A 53 -23.03 -16.82 13.26
CA ASP A 53 -22.44 -17.57 14.36
C ASP A 53 -21.87 -18.92 13.92
N THR A 54 -20.99 -19.46 14.71
CA THR A 54 -20.50 -20.84 14.62
C THR A 54 -20.49 -21.45 16.01
N GLY A 55 -20.88 -22.72 16.10
CA GLY A 55 -20.86 -23.45 17.36
C GLY A 55 -19.95 -24.67 17.30
N GLY A 56 -19.36 -25.01 18.43
CA GLY A 56 -18.41 -26.12 18.55
C GLY A 56 -16.96 -25.73 18.40
N GLU A 57 -16.66 -24.46 18.24
CA GLU A 57 -15.29 -23.93 18.30
C GLU A 57 -14.78 -23.86 19.74
N VAL A 58 -13.50 -24.16 19.95
CA VAL A 58 -12.88 -24.22 21.30
C VAL A 58 -12.74 -22.82 21.91
N GLY A 59 -12.71 -21.78 21.08
CA GLY A 59 -12.66 -20.39 21.51
C GLY A 59 -13.02 -19.46 20.37
N THR A 60 -13.68 -18.35 20.70
CA THR A 60 -14.05 -17.29 19.75
C THR A 60 -13.76 -15.94 20.36
N GLY A 61 -13.46 -14.95 19.53
CA GLY A 61 -13.28 -13.56 19.93
C GLY A 61 -11.86 -13.04 19.71
N GLY A 62 -11.72 -11.73 19.87
CA GLY A 62 -10.44 -11.04 19.73
C GLY A 62 -9.78 -10.78 21.07
N SER A 63 -8.47 -10.82 21.09
CA SER A 63 -7.63 -10.37 22.20
C SER A 63 -6.46 -9.57 21.64
N ALA A 64 -6.26 -8.35 22.14
CA ALA A 64 -5.21 -7.48 21.64
C ALA A 64 -4.31 -6.97 22.77
N SER A 65 -3.04 -6.76 22.45
CA SER A 65 -2.04 -6.06 23.25
C SER A 65 -1.41 -4.95 22.38
N ALA A 66 -0.46 -4.21 22.95
CA ALA A 66 0.25 -3.18 22.18
C ALA A 66 1.06 -3.74 20.97
N THR A 67 1.32 -5.04 20.93
CA THR A 67 2.21 -5.68 19.95
C THR A 67 1.62 -6.91 19.27
N TYR A 68 0.52 -7.45 19.77
CA TYR A 68 -0.09 -8.67 19.22
C TYR A 68 -1.61 -8.59 19.29
N GLU A 69 -2.25 -9.02 18.24
CA GLU A 69 -3.68 -9.29 18.19
C GLU A 69 -3.91 -10.76 17.89
N ILE A 70 -4.86 -11.38 18.60
CA ILE A 70 -5.30 -12.73 18.36
C ILE A 70 -6.79 -12.68 18.05
N LEU A 71 -7.17 -13.08 16.85
CA LEU A 71 -8.54 -13.28 16.44
C LEU A 71 -8.82 -14.78 16.44
N ALA A 72 -9.70 -15.23 17.31
CA ALA A 72 -10.08 -16.62 17.44
C ALA A 72 -11.52 -16.84 16.96
N GLY A 73 -11.72 -17.92 16.21
CA GLY A 73 -13.00 -18.29 15.63
C GLY A 73 -13.12 -17.95 14.15
N PHE A 74 -13.92 -18.73 13.45
CA PHE A 74 -14.08 -18.64 12.00
C PHE A 74 -14.54 -17.25 11.54
N TRP A 75 -15.56 -16.69 12.17
CA TRP A 75 -16.10 -15.39 11.80
C TRP A 75 -15.15 -14.23 12.06
N SER A 76 -14.28 -14.35 13.07
CA SER A 76 -13.23 -13.36 13.30
C SER A 76 -12.17 -13.38 12.21
N SER A 77 -11.91 -14.55 11.61
CA SER A 77 -10.96 -14.68 10.49
C SER A 77 -11.55 -14.22 9.15
N LEU A 78 -12.89 -14.13 9.06
CA LEU A 78 -13.61 -13.66 7.87
C LEU A 78 -13.95 -12.17 7.94
N SER A 79 -13.76 -11.50 9.07
CA SER A 79 -13.95 -10.05 9.15
C SER A 79 -12.92 -9.40 8.23
N GLY A 80 -13.38 -8.89 7.11
CA GLY A 80 -12.56 -8.03 6.26
C GLY A 80 -12.01 -6.90 7.11
N GLY A 81 -10.70 -6.66 7.05
CA GLY A 81 -10.05 -5.62 7.83
C GLY A 81 -10.67 -4.24 7.60
N THR A 82 -10.35 -3.33 8.48
CA THR A 82 -10.66 -1.91 8.32
C THR A 82 -9.46 -1.19 7.73
N ILE A 83 -9.70 -0.13 6.94
CA ILE A 83 -8.64 0.75 6.47
C ILE A 83 -9.07 2.20 6.68
N SER A 84 -8.14 3.02 7.10
CA SER A 84 -8.29 4.47 7.15
C SER A 84 -7.04 5.14 6.62
N MET A 85 -7.22 6.29 5.95
CA MET A 85 -6.13 7.11 5.45
C MET A 85 -6.38 8.57 5.81
N SER A 86 -5.33 9.26 6.21
CA SER A 86 -5.34 10.70 6.46
C SER A 86 -4.15 11.34 5.76
N CYS A 87 -4.42 12.25 4.83
CA CYS A 87 -3.43 13.06 4.13
C CYS A 87 -3.71 14.53 4.33
N PRO A 88 -2.70 15.42 4.24
CA PRO A 88 -2.92 16.86 4.09
C PRO A 88 -3.71 17.18 2.82
N ASP A 89 -4.57 18.20 2.89
CA ASP A 89 -5.45 18.59 1.77
C ASP A 89 -4.71 19.24 0.60
N SER A 90 -3.49 19.73 0.82
CA SER A 90 -2.71 20.40 -0.22
C SER A 90 -1.22 20.42 0.09
N VAL A 91 -0.45 20.51 -0.99
CA VAL A 91 1.00 20.77 -0.93
C VAL A 91 1.30 21.93 -1.88
N THR A 92 2.17 22.83 -1.46
CA THR A 92 2.63 23.96 -2.29
C THR A 92 4.11 23.78 -2.55
N MET A 93 4.47 23.65 -3.82
CA MET A 93 5.86 23.73 -4.27
C MET A 93 6.34 25.17 -4.25
N GLY A 94 7.65 25.40 -4.02
CA GLY A 94 8.24 26.71 -4.09
C GLY A 94 8.15 27.35 -5.49
N PRO A 95 8.36 28.67 -5.61
CA PRO A 95 8.32 29.35 -6.89
C PRO A 95 9.54 28.96 -7.76
N ILE A 96 9.28 28.64 -9.02
CA ILE A 96 10.31 28.48 -10.06
C ILE A 96 10.54 29.84 -10.71
N THR A 97 11.76 30.39 -10.60
CA THR A 97 12.05 31.79 -10.93
C THR A 97 12.72 31.99 -12.28
N GLY A 98 12.86 30.99 -13.11
CA GLY A 98 13.48 31.13 -14.43
C GLY A 98 13.59 29.81 -15.18
N VAL A 99 14.06 29.88 -16.43
CA VAL A 99 14.34 28.72 -17.29
C VAL A 99 15.48 27.89 -16.72
N GLY A 100 15.40 26.59 -16.86
CA GLY A 100 16.41 25.66 -16.34
C GLY A 100 16.47 25.55 -14.83
N GLN A 101 15.43 26.00 -14.15
CA GLN A 101 15.31 25.95 -12.69
C GLN A 101 14.32 24.86 -12.32
N SER A 102 14.73 24.00 -11.43
CA SER A 102 13.86 23.01 -10.79
C SER A 102 13.64 23.37 -9.33
N ASP A 103 12.48 23.06 -8.80
CA ASP A 103 12.17 23.23 -7.40
C ASP A 103 11.50 21.97 -6.86
N LEU A 104 12.09 21.39 -5.83
CA LEU A 104 11.53 20.26 -5.13
C LEU A 104 10.60 20.75 -4.04
N SER A 105 9.43 20.17 -3.90
CA SER A 105 8.54 20.49 -2.78
C SER A 105 9.27 20.34 -1.44
N THR A 106 9.38 21.44 -0.74
CA THR A 106 9.94 21.45 0.62
C THR A 106 8.95 20.92 1.65
N ASN A 107 7.68 20.84 1.28
CA ASN A 107 6.61 20.34 2.10
C ASN A 107 6.11 19.03 1.48
N SER A 108 6.77 17.93 1.78
CA SER A 108 6.20 16.63 1.49
C SER A 108 4.84 16.49 2.19
N ILE A 109 3.91 15.81 1.56
CA ILE A 109 2.75 15.31 2.30
C ILE A 109 3.13 13.97 2.92
N ALA A 110 2.72 13.78 4.18
CA ALA A 110 2.74 12.48 4.80
C ALA A 110 1.30 12.00 4.91
N CYS A 111 1.00 10.90 4.23
CA CYS A 111 -0.27 10.21 4.37
C CYS A 111 -0.11 9.12 5.43
N ASN A 112 -0.89 9.18 6.51
CA ASN A 112 -0.91 8.11 7.50
C ASN A 112 -1.99 7.10 7.14
N ILE A 113 -1.61 5.83 6.96
CA ILE A 113 -2.48 4.72 6.59
C ILE A 113 -2.52 3.71 7.73
N LYS A 114 -3.73 3.32 8.14
CA LYS A 114 -3.94 2.31 9.20
C LYS A 114 -4.84 1.22 8.69
N THR A 115 -4.42 -0.03 8.85
CA THR A 115 -5.25 -1.20 8.58
C THR A 115 -4.94 -2.31 9.57
N ASP A 116 -5.99 -3.00 10.01
CA ASP A 116 -5.91 -4.23 10.79
C ASP A 116 -5.97 -5.48 9.90
N SER A 117 -6.11 -5.29 8.59
CA SER A 117 -6.12 -6.41 7.64
C SER A 117 -4.78 -7.13 7.61
N VAL A 118 -4.82 -8.43 7.84
CA VAL A 118 -3.62 -9.31 7.76
C VAL A 118 -3.10 -9.44 6.32
N THR A 119 -3.92 -9.15 5.32
CA THR A 119 -3.50 -9.12 3.92
C THR A 119 -2.80 -7.82 3.55
N GLY A 120 -2.96 -6.77 4.39
CA GLY A 120 -2.33 -5.48 4.15
C GLY A 120 -3.14 -4.54 3.28
N TYR A 121 -2.44 -3.62 2.61
CA TYR A 121 -3.06 -2.61 1.75
C TYR A 121 -2.20 -2.29 0.54
N LYS A 122 -2.83 -1.72 -0.47
CA LYS A 122 -2.17 -0.99 -1.55
C LYS A 122 -2.52 0.49 -1.48
N LEU A 123 -1.59 1.34 -1.92
CA LEU A 123 -1.82 2.76 -2.16
C LEU A 123 -1.68 3.04 -3.64
N ASP A 124 -2.71 3.60 -4.23
CA ASP A 124 -2.71 4.09 -5.60
C ASP A 124 -2.74 5.62 -5.61
N TRP A 125 -2.11 6.25 -6.61
CA TRP A 125 -2.30 7.66 -6.92
C TRP A 125 -2.85 7.87 -8.32
N ALA A 126 -3.59 8.96 -8.53
CA ALA A 126 -4.05 9.38 -9.85
C ALA A 126 -4.20 10.91 -9.90
N ALA A 127 -3.83 11.53 -11.01
CA ALA A 127 -4.06 12.95 -11.23
C ALA A 127 -5.43 13.20 -11.87
N GLY A 128 -6.07 14.29 -11.52
CA GLY A 128 -7.31 14.74 -12.18
C GLY A 128 -7.08 15.27 -13.60
N SER A 129 -5.84 15.56 -13.96
CA SER A 129 -5.42 16.01 -15.30
C SER A 129 -3.98 15.57 -15.53
N ALA A 130 -3.61 15.29 -16.78
CA ALA A 130 -2.23 15.03 -17.19
C ALA A 130 -1.32 16.27 -17.09
N THR A 131 -1.88 17.44 -16.81
CA THR A 131 -1.13 18.70 -16.72
C THR A 131 -1.49 19.46 -15.46
N MET A 132 -0.52 20.17 -14.89
CA MET A 132 -0.82 21.27 -13.99
C MET A 132 -1.27 22.47 -14.83
N ASN A 133 -2.29 23.18 -14.38
CA ASN A 133 -2.91 24.24 -15.18
C ASN A 133 -2.88 25.59 -14.46
N SER A 134 -2.64 26.66 -15.22
CA SER A 134 -2.81 28.07 -14.83
C SER A 134 -3.54 28.80 -15.96
N GLY A 135 -4.86 28.85 -15.89
CA GLY A 135 -5.69 29.34 -17.02
C GLY A 135 -5.53 28.41 -18.24
N SER A 136 -5.00 28.97 -19.36
CA SER A 136 -4.68 28.21 -20.58
C SER A 136 -3.27 27.63 -20.61
N ASP A 137 -2.41 28.04 -19.68
CA ASP A 137 -1.02 27.63 -19.64
C ASP A 137 -0.85 26.34 -18.82
N THR A 138 0.07 25.49 -19.25
CA THR A 138 0.22 24.15 -18.69
C THR A 138 1.68 23.80 -18.41
N ILE A 139 1.87 22.93 -17.39
CA ILE A 139 3.09 22.16 -17.17
C ILE A 139 2.72 20.70 -17.36
N ALA A 140 3.39 19.97 -18.24
CA ALA A 140 3.10 18.58 -18.54
C ALA A 140 3.45 17.64 -17.39
N ALA A 141 2.81 16.47 -17.33
CA ALA A 141 3.31 15.40 -16.47
C ALA A 141 4.69 14.95 -16.93
N TYR A 142 5.53 14.54 -15.98
CA TYR A 142 6.84 13.95 -16.23
C TYR A 142 6.73 12.78 -17.21
N SER A 143 7.70 12.67 -18.12
CA SER A 143 7.69 11.63 -19.14
C SER A 143 8.90 10.72 -18.97
N PRO A 144 8.81 9.65 -18.17
CA PRO A 144 9.91 8.74 -17.97
C PRO A 144 10.25 7.98 -19.29
N ALA A 145 11.52 7.62 -19.46
CA ALA A 145 11.97 6.90 -20.65
C ALA A 145 11.26 5.55 -20.84
N VAL A 146 10.85 4.92 -19.75
CA VAL A 146 10.02 3.71 -19.74
C VAL A 146 8.76 4.00 -18.92
N ALA A 147 7.61 3.90 -19.58
CA ALA A 147 6.34 4.14 -18.94
C ALA A 147 6.18 3.32 -17.64
N ASP A 148 5.57 3.92 -16.63
CA ASP A 148 5.31 3.30 -15.32
C ASP A 148 6.57 2.82 -14.57
N THR A 149 7.74 3.37 -14.92
CA THR A 149 9.02 3.01 -14.30
C THR A 149 9.68 4.26 -13.72
N PRO A 150 9.78 4.39 -12.38
CA PRO A 150 10.45 5.52 -11.76
C PRO A 150 11.93 5.59 -12.16
N GLU A 151 12.38 6.80 -12.53
CA GLU A 151 13.76 7.05 -12.96
C GLU A 151 14.33 8.34 -12.37
N THR A 152 15.64 8.53 -12.49
CA THR A 152 16.27 9.78 -12.08
C THR A 152 15.70 10.93 -12.89
N TRP A 153 15.33 12.01 -12.20
CA TRP A 153 14.71 13.18 -12.80
C TRP A 153 15.55 13.77 -13.94
N SER A 154 14.91 13.99 -15.07
CA SER A 154 15.51 14.64 -16.23
C SER A 154 14.43 15.25 -17.09
N VAL A 155 14.46 16.57 -17.30
CA VAL A 155 13.51 17.30 -18.15
C VAL A 155 14.25 17.85 -19.36
N ASP A 156 13.68 17.68 -20.56
CA ASP A 156 14.25 18.23 -21.77
C ASP A 156 14.27 19.76 -21.76
N ALA A 157 15.33 20.33 -22.38
CA ALA A 157 15.53 21.78 -22.36
C ALA A 157 14.35 22.59 -22.94
N ALA A 158 13.53 22.00 -23.80
CA ALA A 158 12.37 22.65 -24.42
C ALA A 158 11.04 22.41 -23.71
N ASP A 159 11.03 21.60 -22.63
CA ASP A 159 9.81 21.18 -21.94
C ASP A 159 9.68 21.75 -20.52
N SER A 160 8.52 21.64 -19.96
CA SER A 160 8.26 21.87 -18.53
C SER A 160 7.42 20.73 -18.01
N GLU A 161 7.88 20.09 -16.93
CA GLU A 161 7.29 18.87 -16.43
C GLU A 161 7.13 18.90 -14.90
N TRP A 162 6.19 18.11 -14.41
CA TRP A 162 5.96 17.86 -13.00
C TRP A 162 5.77 16.37 -12.73
N GLY A 163 6.16 15.91 -11.56
CA GLY A 163 6.04 14.51 -11.16
C GLY A 163 6.13 14.36 -9.66
N ALA A 164 6.15 13.11 -9.22
CA ALA A 164 6.27 12.79 -7.81
C ALA A 164 7.15 11.56 -7.59
N HIS A 165 7.56 11.38 -6.34
CA HIS A 165 8.20 10.15 -5.90
C HIS A 165 7.78 9.80 -4.46
N LEU A 166 7.83 8.51 -4.11
CA LEU A 166 7.66 8.08 -2.74
C LEU A 166 8.98 8.30 -2.00
N GLY A 167 8.93 9.12 -0.96
CA GLY A 167 10.12 9.54 -0.22
C GLY A 167 10.78 8.41 0.58
N ALA A 168 12.07 8.52 0.75
CA ALA A 168 12.87 7.57 1.53
C ALA A 168 12.46 7.50 3.02
N GLY A 169 11.70 8.50 3.51
CA GLY A 169 11.12 8.52 4.85
C GLY A 169 9.81 7.75 4.99
N SER A 170 9.27 7.20 3.91
CA SER A 170 8.05 6.38 3.94
C SER A 170 8.29 5.07 4.69
N THR A 171 7.29 4.63 5.45
CA THR A 171 7.38 3.37 6.22
C THR A 171 7.58 2.16 5.31
N THR A 172 6.99 2.20 4.10
CA THR A 172 7.03 1.10 3.13
C THR A 172 7.87 1.40 1.89
N ALA A 173 8.81 2.36 1.97
CA ALA A 173 9.61 2.76 0.83
C ALA A 173 10.40 1.59 0.23
N ASP A 174 10.14 1.30 -1.05
CA ASP A 174 10.99 0.44 -1.86
C ASP A 174 12.11 1.29 -2.47
N THR A 175 13.31 1.22 -1.87
CA THR A 175 14.46 2.00 -2.31
C THR A 175 15.01 1.56 -3.67
N ASP A 176 14.76 0.34 -4.09
CA ASP A 176 15.13 -0.12 -5.43
C ASP A 176 14.24 0.52 -6.50
N MET A 177 12.96 0.71 -6.17
CA MET A 177 12.00 1.37 -7.04
C MET A 177 12.11 2.90 -6.98
N TRP A 178 12.17 3.50 -5.79
CA TRP A 178 12.03 4.94 -5.58
C TRP A 178 13.33 5.69 -5.30
N GLY A 179 14.45 4.96 -5.12
CA GLY A 179 15.73 5.56 -4.77
C GLY A 179 15.92 5.75 -3.27
N ILE A 180 17.07 6.31 -2.89
CA ILE A 180 17.53 6.35 -1.49
C ILE A 180 17.49 7.75 -0.87
N ALA A 181 17.07 8.77 -1.62
CA ALA A 181 17.09 10.16 -1.16
C ALA A 181 15.94 10.98 -1.78
N ASP A 182 15.48 11.96 -1.03
CA ASP A 182 14.38 12.85 -1.37
C ASP A 182 14.85 14.06 -2.20
N THR A 183 15.64 13.80 -3.24
CA THR A 183 16.21 14.80 -4.14
C THR A 183 16.03 14.41 -5.58
N TYR A 184 16.12 15.38 -6.51
CA TYR A 184 16.08 15.11 -7.95
C TYR A 184 17.15 14.12 -8.43
N ALA A 185 18.32 14.17 -7.81
CA ALA A 185 19.46 13.31 -8.19
C ALA A 185 19.44 11.95 -7.51
N GLY A 186 18.87 11.84 -6.31
CA GLY A 186 18.90 10.60 -5.52
C GLY A 186 17.58 9.86 -5.44
N GLY A 187 16.47 10.54 -5.70
CA GLY A 187 15.14 9.94 -5.86
C GLY A 187 14.90 9.49 -7.29
N LYS A 188 13.97 8.57 -7.44
CA LYS A 188 13.43 8.17 -8.73
C LYS A 188 12.01 8.70 -8.85
N TRP A 189 11.73 9.38 -9.93
CA TRP A 189 10.52 10.14 -10.14
C TRP A 189 9.65 9.51 -11.21
N LEU A 190 8.36 9.68 -11.05
CA LEU A 190 7.35 9.19 -11.98
C LEU A 190 6.31 10.28 -12.24
N ASP A 191 5.64 10.20 -13.37
CA ASP A 191 4.43 10.97 -13.61
C ASP A 191 3.30 10.50 -12.68
N ILE A 192 2.34 11.38 -12.47
CA ILE A 192 1.05 10.97 -11.91
C ILE A 192 0.05 10.98 -13.06
N ALA A 193 -0.17 9.81 -13.63
CA ALA A 193 -1.13 9.61 -14.70
C ALA A 193 -2.57 9.82 -14.23
N THR A 194 -3.49 10.01 -15.18
CA THR A 194 -4.94 10.08 -14.87
C THR A 194 -5.54 8.72 -14.52
N ASN A 195 -4.88 7.63 -14.91
CA ASN A 195 -5.22 6.28 -14.45
C ASN A 195 -4.51 6.00 -13.12
N PRO A 196 -5.17 5.31 -12.18
CA PRO A 196 -4.54 4.91 -10.93
C PRO A 196 -3.27 4.08 -11.17
N PHE A 197 -2.19 4.46 -10.50
CA PHE A 197 -0.93 3.74 -10.46
C PHE A 197 -0.64 3.32 -9.01
N MET A 198 -0.29 2.05 -8.82
CA MET A 198 0.01 1.50 -7.50
C MET A 198 1.44 1.87 -7.09
N VAL A 199 1.57 2.63 -6.01
CA VAL A 199 2.87 3.10 -5.49
C VAL A 199 3.35 2.31 -4.28
N ILE A 200 2.43 1.66 -3.57
CA ILE A 200 2.71 0.83 -2.40
C ILE A 200 1.89 -0.45 -2.50
N ASP A 201 2.54 -1.57 -2.17
CA ASP A 201 1.95 -2.90 -2.06
C ASP A 201 2.47 -3.56 -0.77
N ARG A 202 1.72 -3.39 0.34
CA ARG A 202 2.09 -3.89 1.66
C ARG A 202 1.23 -5.09 2.05
N HIS A 203 1.86 -6.23 2.30
CA HIS A 203 1.21 -7.50 2.61
C HIS A 203 1.17 -7.83 4.11
N SER A 204 0.86 -6.85 4.96
CA SER A 204 0.65 -7.07 6.40
C SER A 204 -0.16 -5.93 7.01
N ALA A 205 -0.77 -6.16 8.15
CA ALA A 205 -1.37 -5.10 8.95
C ALA A 205 -0.33 -4.02 9.30
N THR A 206 -0.79 -2.80 9.54
CA THR A 206 0.06 -1.72 10.05
C THR A 206 0.23 -1.84 11.56
N ASP A 207 1.26 -1.20 12.10
CA ASP A 207 1.31 -0.93 13.52
C ASP A 207 0.11 -0.03 13.92
N PRO A 208 -0.29 -0.02 15.22
CA PRO A 208 -1.41 0.82 15.69
C PRO A 208 -1.23 2.32 15.40
N ALA A 209 0.01 2.80 15.27
CA ALA A 209 0.31 4.18 14.88
C ALA A 209 -0.01 4.43 13.40
N GLY A 210 -0.03 3.38 12.57
CA GLY A 210 -0.14 3.44 11.12
C GLY A 210 1.23 3.56 10.44
N ASP A 211 1.19 3.53 9.12
CA ASP A 211 2.33 3.78 8.26
C ASP A 211 2.29 5.23 7.77
N ASP A 212 3.38 5.94 7.90
CA ASP A 212 3.54 7.28 7.34
C ASP A 212 4.20 7.15 5.96
N GLU A 213 3.46 7.51 4.92
CA GLU A 213 3.91 7.48 3.54
C GLU A 213 4.16 8.89 3.05
N VAL A 214 5.42 9.19 2.79
CA VAL A 214 5.88 10.55 2.45
C VAL A 214 5.96 10.67 0.93
N ILE A 215 5.19 11.59 0.35
CA ILE A 215 5.15 11.81 -1.09
C ILE A 215 5.70 13.18 -1.40
N PHE A 216 6.73 13.22 -2.23
CA PHE A 216 7.34 14.45 -2.74
C PHE A 216 6.79 14.77 -4.13
N PHE A 217 6.57 16.05 -4.36
CA PHE A 217 6.21 16.58 -5.68
C PHE A 217 7.33 17.48 -6.17
N GLY A 218 7.61 17.42 -7.46
CA GLY A 218 8.63 18.22 -8.10
C GLY A 218 8.16 18.79 -9.44
N SER A 219 8.74 19.89 -9.85
CA SER A 219 8.51 20.48 -11.17
C SER A 219 9.77 21.17 -11.65
N GLU A 220 10.00 21.14 -12.96
CA GLU A 220 11.12 21.81 -13.61
C GLU A 220 10.68 22.48 -14.89
N ILE A 221 11.27 23.65 -15.20
CA ILE A 221 11.17 24.34 -16.48
C ILE A 221 12.51 24.17 -17.18
N GLY A 222 12.51 23.56 -18.37
CA GLY A 222 13.71 23.32 -19.16
C GLY A 222 14.41 24.62 -19.59
N SER A 223 15.72 24.55 -19.82
CA SER A 223 16.59 25.70 -20.00
C SER A 223 16.25 26.59 -21.23
N ASN A 224 15.52 26.05 -22.19
CA ASN A 224 15.06 26.78 -23.38
C ASN A 224 13.54 26.99 -23.42
N LYS A 225 12.84 26.58 -22.36
CA LYS A 225 11.39 26.71 -22.26
C LYS A 225 11.02 28.08 -21.69
N PHE A 226 10.15 28.80 -22.38
CA PHE A 226 9.43 29.92 -21.80
C PHE A 226 8.14 29.41 -21.16
N GLN A 227 8.03 29.58 -19.85
CA GLN A 227 6.82 29.26 -19.11
C GLN A 227 6.16 30.55 -18.63
N PRO A 228 4.90 30.84 -19.01
CA PRO A 228 4.18 32.00 -18.52
C PRO A 228 4.10 32.03 -16.98
N THR A 229 4.16 33.22 -16.41
CA THR A 229 3.99 33.40 -14.97
C THR A 229 2.57 33.06 -14.55
N GLY A 230 2.43 32.28 -13.48
CA GLY A 230 1.12 31.87 -12.99
C GLY A 230 1.22 30.93 -11.79
N SER A 231 0.07 30.62 -11.21
CA SER A 231 -0.06 29.58 -10.19
C SER A 231 -0.59 28.31 -10.87
N TYR A 232 0.26 27.32 -11.01
CA TYR A 232 -0.08 26.05 -11.65
C TYR A 232 -0.54 25.07 -10.60
N SER A 233 -1.64 24.38 -10.86
CA SER A 233 -2.21 23.40 -9.94
C SER A 233 -2.82 22.19 -10.64
N VAL A 234 -2.87 21.08 -9.94
CA VAL A 234 -3.57 19.85 -10.33
C VAL A 234 -4.08 19.16 -9.06
N ASN A 235 -5.20 18.48 -9.17
CA ASN A 235 -5.69 17.64 -8.10
C ASN A 235 -5.08 16.24 -8.22
N VAL A 236 -4.57 15.71 -7.12
CA VAL A 236 -4.09 14.34 -7.03
C VAL A 236 -4.95 13.58 -6.03
N THR A 237 -5.44 12.42 -6.44
CA THR A 237 -6.23 11.53 -5.58
C THR A 237 -5.35 10.39 -5.12
N MET A 238 -5.28 10.20 -3.80
CA MET A 238 -4.66 9.03 -3.16
C MET A 238 -5.77 8.07 -2.75
N THR A 239 -5.59 6.78 -3.01
CA THR A 239 -6.59 5.75 -2.69
C THR A 239 -5.91 4.58 -2.01
N ALA A 240 -6.20 4.36 -0.74
CA ALA A 240 -5.76 3.18 0.00
C ALA A 240 -6.87 2.11 -0.03
N THR A 241 -6.51 0.88 -0.36
CA THR A 241 -7.44 -0.25 -0.47
C THR A 241 -6.84 -1.48 0.20
N ILE A 242 -7.65 -2.23 0.92
CA ILE A 242 -7.25 -3.54 1.48
C ILE A 242 -6.96 -4.52 0.33
N LEU A 243 -5.91 -5.33 0.48
CA LEU A 243 -5.51 -6.39 -0.45
C LEU A 243 -6.34 -7.66 -0.26
#